data_50c73aeb926e7dc8e61c44f795cb6936
#
_entry.id   50c73aeb926e7dc8e61c44f795cb6936
#
_cell.length_a   1.000
_cell.length_b   1.000
_cell.length_c   1.000
_cell.angle_alpha   90.00
_cell.angle_beta   90.00
_cell.angle_gamma   90.00
#
_symmetry.space_group_name_H-M   'P 1'
#
loop_
_entity.id
_entity.type
_entity.pdbx_description
1 polymer ?
#
loop_
_entity_poly.entity_id
_entity_poly.type
_entity_poly.pdbx_seq_one_letter_code
_entity_poly.pdbx_strand_id
1 'polypeptide(L)'
;MREIPGMVIINPSDDVEARAAVRAAYEYVGPVYLRFGRLAVPVINDNPEYKFEIGKGVELRKGKDITIFATGLCVSETLKAAETLAADGIDAQVINIHTIKPLDEELVLKAAKQTGRVYTVEEHSIIGGLGSAVAELLGEKCPTKITRIGVKDVFGESGPAKELLHKYELDAVSYTHLRAHETSQDL
;
A
#
# COMPACT_ATOMS: atom_id res chain seq x y z
N MET A 1 -8.88 12.15 -7.59
CA MET A 1 -10.01 11.78 -6.71
C MET A 1 -9.78 12.21 -5.25
N ARG A 2 -8.56 12.12 -4.70
CA ARG A 2 -8.26 12.57 -3.32
C ARG A 2 -8.58 14.04 -3.04
N GLU A 3 -8.47 14.90 -4.03
CA GLU A 3 -8.73 16.36 -3.94
C GLU A 3 -10.22 16.70 -3.78
N ILE A 4 -11.11 15.76 -4.12
CA ILE A 4 -12.56 16.01 -4.04
C ILE A 4 -13.00 15.99 -2.57
N PRO A 5 -13.60 17.09 -2.04
CA PRO A 5 -14.09 17.13 -0.67
C PRO A 5 -15.12 16.02 -0.40
N GLY A 6 -15.04 15.37 0.77
CA GLY A 6 -15.97 14.32 1.19
C GLY A 6 -15.85 12.98 0.45
N MET A 7 -15.04 12.88 -0.61
CA MET A 7 -14.85 11.63 -1.34
C MET A 7 -14.11 10.61 -0.47
N VAL A 8 -14.70 9.44 -0.27
CA VAL A 8 -14.03 8.26 0.28
C VAL A 8 -13.37 7.49 -0.86
N ILE A 9 -12.13 7.00 -0.65
CA ILE A 9 -11.38 6.26 -1.66
C ILE A 9 -10.94 4.92 -1.10
N ILE A 10 -11.38 3.85 -1.74
CA ILE A 10 -11.12 2.47 -1.32
C ILE A 10 -10.49 1.70 -2.49
N ASN A 11 -9.41 1.00 -2.22
CA ASN A 11 -8.69 0.13 -3.16
C ASN A 11 -8.42 -1.23 -2.49
N PRO A 12 -9.36 -2.18 -2.56
CA PRO A 12 -9.24 -3.46 -1.86
C PRO A 12 -8.14 -4.34 -2.44
N SER A 13 -7.55 -5.16 -1.58
CA SER A 13 -6.39 -6.01 -1.89
C SER A 13 -6.77 -7.37 -2.46
N ASP A 14 -7.97 -7.88 -2.16
CA ASP A 14 -8.46 -9.18 -2.62
C ASP A 14 -9.99 -9.21 -2.75
N ASP A 15 -10.53 -10.39 -3.08
CA ASP A 15 -11.95 -10.66 -3.27
C ASP A 15 -12.77 -10.48 -1.97
N VAL A 16 -12.25 -10.97 -0.84
CA VAL A 16 -12.93 -10.86 0.45
C VAL A 16 -13.08 -9.41 0.85
N GLU A 17 -12.01 -8.66 0.77
CA GLU A 17 -11.99 -7.22 1.04
C GLU A 17 -12.84 -6.43 0.05
N ALA A 18 -12.82 -6.80 -1.24
CA ALA A 18 -13.63 -6.15 -2.26
C ALA A 18 -15.13 -6.27 -1.98
N ARG A 19 -15.60 -7.45 -1.59
CA ARG A 19 -17.02 -7.68 -1.22
C ARG A 19 -17.40 -6.87 0.01
N ALA A 20 -16.53 -6.83 1.02
CA ALA A 20 -16.76 -6.05 2.23
C ALA A 20 -16.77 -4.54 1.94
N ALA A 21 -15.85 -4.07 1.09
CA ALA A 21 -15.77 -2.67 0.64
C ALA A 21 -17.04 -2.21 -0.10
N VAL A 22 -17.59 -3.07 -0.99
CA VAL A 22 -18.84 -2.77 -1.69
C VAL A 22 -20.02 -2.62 -0.71
N ARG A 23 -20.13 -3.51 0.28
CA ARG A 23 -21.18 -3.42 1.31
C ARG A 23 -21.02 -2.14 2.15
N ALA A 24 -19.81 -1.86 2.61
CA ALA A 24 -19.53 -0.65 3.38
C ALA A 24 -19.79 0.63 2.57
N ALA A 25 -19.47 0.63 1.28
CA ALA A 25 -19.76 1.75 0.38
C ALA A 25 -21.26 1.97 0.16
N TYR A 26 -22.04 0.87 0.11
CA TYR A 26 -23.50 0.95 0.00
C TYR A 26 -24.15 1.56 1.26
N GLU A 27 -23.63 1.25 2.42
CA GLU A 27 -24.14 1.76 3.72
C GLU A 27 -23.64 3.17 4.03
N TYR A 28 -22.56 3.62 3.38
CA TYR A 28 -21.97 4.93 3.62
C TYR A 28 -22.79 6.04 2.99
N VAL A 29 -23.10 7.08 3.76
CA VAL A 29 -23.80 8.27 3.26
C VAL A 29 -22.79 9.29 2.75
N GLY A 30 -22.52 9.26 1.46
CA GLY A 30 -21.58 10.16 0.81
C GLY A 30 -20.97 9.56 -0.46
N PRO A 31 -20.13 10.29 -1.17
CA PRO A 31 -19.50 9.80 -2.38
C PRO A 31 -18.36 8.82 -2.05
N VAL A 32 -18.37 7.64 -2.69
CA VAL A 32 -17.33 6.61 -2.54
C VAL A 32 -16.75 6.27 -3.91
N TYR A 33 -15.45 6.31 -4.03
CA TYR A 33 -14.70 5.82 -5.18
C TYR A 33 -14.09 4.47 -4.85
N LEU A 34 -14.63 3.42 -5.45
CA LEU A 34 -14.10 2.05 -5.38
C LEU A 34 -13.19 1.79 -6.58
N ARG A 35 -11.92 1.46 -6.32
CA ARG A 35 -10.96 1.11 -7.36
C ARG A 35 -10.64 -0.37 -7.29
N PHE A 36 -10.88 -1.09 -8.38
CA PHE A 36 -10.58 -2.51 -8.50
C PHE A 36 -9.49 -2.75 -9.53
N GLY A 37 -8.57 -3.66 -9.24
CA GLY A 37 -7.60 -4.18 -10.19
C GLY A 37 -8.25 -5.16 -11.18
N ARG A 38 -7.65 -5.33 -12.37
CA ARG A 38 -8.07 -6.32 -13.38
C ARG A 38 -7.55 -7.73 -13.15
N LEU A 39 -6.41 -7.83 -12.46
CA LEU A 39 -5.76 -9.11 -12.21
C LEU A 39 -6.48 -9.89 -11.12
N ALA A 40 -6.57 -11.20 -11.32
CA ALA A 40 -6.86 -12.11 -10.22
C ALA A 40 -5.66 -12.10 -9.26
N VAL A 41 -5.95 -11.85 -8.00
CA VAL A 41 -4.98 -11.82 -6.90
C VAL A 41 -5.26 -12.96 -5.92
N PRO A 42 -4.26 -13.46 -5.19
CA PRO A 42 -4.52 -14.43 -4.12
C PRO A 42 -5.39 -13.82 -3.03
N VAL A 43 -6.20 -14.65 -2.39
CA VAL A 43 -6.97 -14.27 -1.21
C VAL A 43 -6.00 -14.18 -0.03
N ILE A 44 -5.96 -13.04 0.64
CA ILE A 44 -5.08 -12.73 1.78
C ILE A 44 -5.89 -12.56 3.06
N ASN A 45 -7.12 -12.07 2.93
CA ASN A 45 -8.00 -11.75 4.05
C ASN A 45 -8.94 -12.93 4.41
N ASP A 46 -8.51 -14.18 4.16
CA ASP A 46 -9.27 -15.41 4.48
C ASP A 46 -9.22 -15.72 5.98
N ASN A 47 -9.64 -14.76 6.78
CA ASN A 47 -9.78 -14.90 8.23
C ASN A 47 -11.24 -14.62 8.59
N PRO A 48 -11.95 -15.58 9.24
CA PRO A 48 -13.32 -15.38 9.68
C PRO A 48 -13.52 -14.17 10.61
N GLU A 49 -12.47 -13.71 11.27
CA GLU A 49 -12.48 -12.52 12.13
C GLU A 49 -12.19 -11.23 11.38
N TYR A 50 -11.88 -11.31 10.08
CA TYR A 50 -11.60 -10.11 9.27
C TYR A 50 -12.81 -9.17 9.26
N LYS A 51 -12.56 -7.92 9.62
CA LYS A 51 -13.58 -6.86 9.61
C LYS A 51 -13.07 -5.71 8.76
N PHE A 52 -13.84 -5.37 7.75
CA PHE A 52 -13.60 -4.18 6.94
C PHE A 52 -14.21 -2.96 7.62
N GLU A 53 -13.42 -1.92 7.79
CA GLU A 53 -13.88 -0.63 8.30
C GLU A 53 -13.28 0.51 7.48
N ILE A 54 -14.14 1.38 6.92
CA ILE A 54 -13.68 2.55 6.15
C ILE A 54 -12.75 3.41 7.01
N GLY A 55 -11.57 3.73 6.49
CA GLY A 55 -10.60 4.57 7.19
C GLY A 55 -9.66 3.81 8.13
N LYS A 56 -9.73 2.48 8.15
CA LYS A 56 -8.79 1.64 8.92
C LYS A 56 -7.84 0.89 7.99
N GLY A 57 -6.60 0.72 8.43
CA GLY A 57 -5.62 -0.16 7.79
C GLY A 57 -5.52 -1.49 8.51
N VAL A 58 -4.89 -2.47 7.88
CA VAL A 58 -4.72 -3.83 8.44
C VAL A 58 -3.24 -4.20 8.45
N GLU A 59 -2.69 -4.45 9.64
CA GLU A 59 -1.34 -5.00 9.77
C GLU A 59 -1.36 -6.48 9.41
N LEU A 60 -0.79 -6.84 8.26
CA LEU A 60 -0.73 -8.21 7.75
C LEU A 60 0.53 -8.96 8.20
N ARG A 61 1.62 -8.25 8.40
CA ARG A 61 2.89 -8.80 8.87
C ARG A 61 3.55 -7.82 9.84
N LYS A 62 3.95 -8.30 11.00
CA LYS A 62 4.78 -7.53 11.94
C LYS A 62 6.21 -7.47 11.44
N GLY A 63 6.92 -6.41 11.79
CA GLY A 63 8.33 -6.20 11.51
C GLY A 63 8.88 -5.03 12.30
N LYS A 64 10.19 -4.88 12.33
CA LYS A 64 10.87 -3.86 13.16
C LYS A 64 11.86 -2.97 12.42
N ASP A 65 12.31 -3.38 11.22
CA ASP A 65 13.38 -2.66 10.51
C ASP A 65 12.81 -1.62 9.53
N ILE A 66 11.77 -1.99 8.79
CA ILE A 66 11.09 -1.11 7.83
C ILE A 66 9.57 -1.31 7.87
N THR A 67 8.81 -0.29 7.49
CA THR A 67 7.35 -0.39 7.26
C THR A 67 7.03 -0.20 5.79
N ILE A 68 6.23 -1.11 5.24
CA ILE A 68 5.72 -1.04 3.87
C ILE A 68 4.20 -0.90 3.91
N PHE A 69 3.68 0.25 3.52
CA PHE A 69 2.26 0.48 3.29
C PHE A 69 1.92 0.11 1.85
N ALA A 70 1.03 -0.82 1.65
CA ALA A 70 0.61 -1.24 0.32
C ALA A 70 -0.90 -1.12 0.14
N THR A 71 -1.38 -1.03 -1.10
CA THR A 71 -2.80 -0.97 -1.42
C THR A 71 -3.14 -1.78 -2.67
N GLY A 72 -4.36 -2.30 -2.73
CA GLY A 72 -4.84 -3.06 -3.88
C GLY A 72 -4.00 -4.30 -4.17
N LEU A 73 -3.80 -4.60 -5.45
CA LEU A 73 -3.05 -5.79 -5.88
C LEU A 73 -1.59 -5.81 -5.39
N CYS A 74 -1.00 -4.64 -5.10
CA CYS A 74 0.37 -4.55 -4.61
C CYS A 74 0.56 -5.16 -3.21
N VAL A 75 -0.51 -5.38 -2.46
CA VAL A 75 -0.43 -5.99 -1.11
C VAL A 75 0.13 -7.42 -1.18
N SER A 76 -0.36 -8.24 -2.11
CA SER A 76 0.13 -9.61 -2.27
C SER A 76 1.60 -9.66 -2.72
N GLU A 77 2.00 -8.76 -3.60
CA GLU A 77 3.40 -8.66 -4.05
C GLU A 77 4.31 -8.16 -2.92
N THR A 78 3.82 -7.25 -2.09
CA THR A 78 4.54 -6.75 -0.92
C THR A 78 4.78 -7.84 0.13
N LEU A 79 3.80 -8.71 0.37
CA LEU A 79 3.97 -9.84 1.29
C LEU A 79 5.05 -10.80 0.80
N LYS A 80 5.08 -11.15 -0.49
CA LYS A 80 6.14 -11.98 -1.09
C LYS A 80 7.51 -11.30 -0.98
N ALA A 81 7.59 -10.00 -1.24
CA ALA A 81 8.83 -9.24 -1.09
C ALA A 81 9.32 -9.23 0.36
N ALA A 82 8.42 -9.12 1.34
CA ALA A 82 8.76 -9.17 2.75
C ALA A 82 9.34 -10.53 3.18
N GLU A 83 8.90 -11.63 2.57
CA GLU A 83 9.49 -12.96 2.78
C GLU A 83 10.93 -13.03 2.24
N THR A 84 11.18 -12.46 1.06
CA THR A 84 12.51 -12.40 0.47
C THR A 84 13.43 -11.49 1.29
N LEU A 85 12.96 -10.33 1.72
CA LEU A 85 13.70 -9.41 2.59
C LEU A 85 14.06 -10.06 3.93
N ALA A 86 13.18 -10.89 4.49
CA ALA A 86 13.45 -11.63 5.72
C ALA A 86 14.59 -12.64 5.55
N ALA A 87 14.70 -13.30 4.39
CA ALA A 87 15.82 -14.17 4.08
C ALA A 87 17.15 -13.40 3.99
N ASP A 88 17.09 -12.12 3.63
CA ASP A 88 18.24 -11.19 3.62
C ASP A 88 18.48 -10.49 4.98
N GLY A 89 17.72 -10.85 6.01
CA GLY A 89 17.87 -10.33 7.37
C GLY A 89 17.12 -9.01 7.64
N ILE A 90 16.23 -8.57 6.76
CA ILE A 90 15.42 -7.36 6.93
C ILE A 90 14.00 -7.75 7.37
N ASP A 91 13.61 -7.35 8.56
CA ASP A 91 12.30 -7.65 9.15
C ASP A 91 11.29 -6.53 8.80
N ALA A 92 10.58 -6.73 7.68
CA ALA A 92 9.62 -5.77 7.16
C ALA A 92 8.23 -5.92 7.77
N GLN A 93 7.68 -4.83 8.31
CA GLN A 93 6.26 -4.70 8.64
C GLN A 93 5.47 -4.43 7.36
N VAL A 94 4.37 -5.15 7.14
CA VAL A 94 3.48 -4.95 5.98
C VAL A 94 2.09 -4.56 6.46
N ILE A 95 1.62 -3.42 5.98
CA ILE A 95 0.31 -2.85 6.33
C ILE A 95 -0.48 -2.63 5.04
N ASN A 96 -1.65 -3.25 4.96
CA ASN A 96 -2.62 -2.99 3.91
C ASN A 96 -3.41 -1.71 4.24
N ILE A 97 -3.32 -0.71 3.37
CA ILE A 97 -4.11 0.51 3.41
C ILE A 97 -5.18 0.43 2.31
N HIS A 98 -6.24 -0.29 2.60
CA HIS A 98 -7.37 -0.42 1.67
C HIS A 98 -8.19 0.86 1.53
N THR A 99 -8.17 1.74 2.53
CA THR A 99 -8.82 3.06 2.46
C THR A 99 -7.76 4.15 2.42
N ILE A 100 -7.64 4.81 1.25
CA ILE A 100 -6.65 5.87 1.03
C ILE A 100 -7.16 7.21 1.60
N LYS A 101 -8.47 7.40 1.58
CA LYS A 101 -9.14 8.58 2.15
C LYS A 101 -10.51 8.17 2.74
N PRO A 102 -10.75 8.41 4.05
CA PRO A 102 -9.77 8.91 5.02
C PRO A 102 -8.64 7.91 5.27
N LEU A 103 -7.44 8.41 5.53
CA LEU A 103 -6.28 7.59 5.88
C LEU A 103 -6.35 7.20 7.37
N ASP A 104 -5.90 6.00 7.73
CA ASP A 104 -5.69 5.61 9.14
C ASP A 104 -4.43 6.29 9.68
N GLU A 105 -4.58 7.55 10.09
CA GLU A 105 -3.48 8.36 10.56
C GLU A 105 -2.79 7.77 11.79
N GLU A 106 -3.58 7.20 12.71
CA GLU A 106 -3.05 6.61 13.95
C GLU A 106 -2.13 5.42 13.65
N LEU A 107 -2.59 4.49 12.79
CA LEU A 107 -1.81 3.33 12.39
C LEU A 107 -0.55 3.74 11.62
N VAL A 108 -0.66 4.68 10.68
CA VAL A 108 0.48 5.17 9.90
C VAL A 108 1.52 5.83 10.79
N LEU A 109 1.12 6.72 11.69
CA LEU A 109 2.03 7.39 12.62
C LEU A 109 2.71 6.41 13.59
N LYS A 110 1.95 5.42 14.10
CA LYS A 110 2.50 4.39 14.99
C LYS A 110 3.57 3.56 14.27
N ALA A 111 3.29 3.08 13.07
CA ALA A 111 4.22 2.27 12.29
C ALA A 111 5.47 3.05 11.87
N ALA A 112 5.31 4.30 11.43
CA ALA A 112 6.43 5.16 11.06
C ALA A 112 7.37 5.44 12.25
N LYS A 113 6.82 5.67 13.45
CA LYS A 113 7.61 5.84 14.67
C LYS A 113 8.35 4.56 15.09
N GLN A 114 7.76 3.41 14.82
CA GLN A 114 8.33 2.12 15.20
C GLN A 114 9.58 1.79 14.39
N THR A 115 9.55 2.00 13.08
CA THR A 115 10.63 1.58 12.18
C THR A 115 11.53 2.73 11.70
N GLY A 116 11.04 3.96 11.69
CA GLY A 116 11.77 5.14 11.20
C GLY A 116 12.03 5.14 9.69
N ARG A 117 11.63 4.10 8.97
CA ARG A 117 11.81 3.93 7.52
C ARG A 117 10.51 3.45 6.90
N VAL A 118 9.98 4.22 5.96
CA VAL A 118 8.66 3.99 5.37
C VAL A 118 8.76 3.84 3.86
N TYR A 119 8.10 2.81 3.35
CA TYR A 119 7.87 2.58 1.93
C TYR A 119 6.37 2.57 1.66
N THR A 120 5.97 3.07 0.50
CA THR A 120 4.59 2.97 0.02
C THR A 120 4.56 2.30 -1.34
N VAL A 121 3.61 1.40 -1.56
CA VAL A 121 3.50 0.60 -2.78
C VAL A 121 2.08 0.67 -3.33
N GLU A 122 1.95 1.12 -4.57
CA GLU A 122 0.65 1.29 -5.23
C GLU A 122 0.73 1.07 -6.75
N GLU A 123 -0.22 0.36 -7.32
CA GLU A 123 -0.43 0.29 -8.77
C GLU A 123 -1.14 1.56 -9.25
N HIS A 124 -0.47 2.68 -9.12
CA HIS A 124 -0.98 4.02 -9.43
C HIS A 124 0.20 4.98 -9.62
N SER A 125 -0.06 6.15 -10.19
CA SER A 125 0.93 7.24 -10.16
C SER A 125 1.35 7.53 -8.72
N ILE A 126 2.64 7.72 -8.50
CA ILE A 126 3.17 8.16 -7.19
C ILE A 126 2.68 9.57 -6.81
N ILE A 127 2.05 10.29 -7.75
CA ILE A 127 1.51 11.63 -7.54
C ILE A 127 0.01 11.52 -7.20
N GLY A 128 -0.37 11.98 -6.02
CA GLY A 128 -1.77 12.06 -5.58
C GLY A 128 -2.39 10.76 -5.08
N GLY A 129 -1.64 9.62 -5.04
CA GLY A 129 -2.09 8.33 -4.53
C GLY A 129 -1.81 8.10 -3.04
N LEU A 130 -1.59 6.82 -2.68
CA LEU A 130 -1.26 6.38 -1.32
C LEU A 130 0.02 7.03 -0.82
N GLY A 131 1.09 6.99 -1.64
CA GLY A 131 2.38 7.54 -1.26
C GLY A 131 2.34 9.03 -0.95
N SER A 132 1.52 9.79 -1.69
CA SER A 132 1.30 11.21 -1.39
C SER A 132 0.53 11.41 -0.08
N ALA A 133 -0.54 10.61 0.17
CA ALA A 133 -1.32 10.71 1.40
C ALA A 133 -0.47 10.45 2.65
N VAL A 134 0.37 9.40 2.60
CA VAL A 134 1.29 9.06 3.70
C VAL A 134 2.37 10.14 3.87
N ALA A 135 2.93 10.66 2.75
CA ALA A 135 3.95 11.71 2.80
C ALA A 135 3.43 13.02 3.38
N GLU A 136 2.21 13.43 3.04
CA GLU A 136 1.54 14.60 3.60
C GLU A 136 1.39 14.46 5.13
N LEU A 137 0.83 13.33 5.59
CA LEU A 137 0.65 13.07 7.02
C LEU A 137 1.99 13.05 7.78
N LEU A 138 2.98 12.32 7.26
CA LEU A 138 4.27 12.19 7.93
C LEU A 138 5.05 13.50 7.90
N GLY A 139 4.98 14.26 6.81
CA GLY A 139 5.62 15.58 6.73
C GLY A 139 5.13 16.56 7.79
N GLU A 140 3.84 16.50 8.13
CA GLU A 140 3.22 17.37 9.13
C GLU A 140 3.41 16.89 10.57
N LYS A 141 3.23 15.58 10.81
CA LYS A 141 3.09 15.05 12.18
C LYS A 141 4.26 14.20 12.68
N CYS A 142 5.04 13.62 11.77
CA CYS A 142 6.16 12.73 12.11
C CYS A 142 7.15 12.66 10.95
N PRO A 143 7.98 13.68 10.72
CA PRO A 143 8.93 13.71 9.61
C PRO A 143 9.76 12.43 9.53
N THR A 144 9.54 11.64 8.50
CA THR A 144 10.13 10.33 8.31
C THR A 144 10.56 10.17 6.86
N LYS A 145 11.71 9.52 6.63
CA LYS A 145 12.16 9.21 5.25
C LYS A 145 11.16 8.25 4.60
N ILE A 146 10.63 8.67 3.44
CA ILE A 146 9.65 7.89 2.65
C ILE A 146 10.23 7.56 1.28
N THR A 147 10.09 6.32 0.86
CA THR A 147 10.30 5.90 -0.53
C THR A 147 8.97 5.47 -1.13
N ARG A 148 8.58 6.10 -2.23
CA ARG A 148 7.31 5.82 -2.92
C ARG A 148 7.56 4.94 -4.14
N ILE A 149 6.91 3.78 -4.18
CA ILE A 149 6.94 2.82 -5.27
C ILE A 149 5.59 2.85 -5.96
N GLY A 150 5.62 3.13 -7.26
CA GLY A 150 4.44 3.30 -8.10
C GLY A 150 4.86 3.79 -9.48
N VAL A 151 3.89 4.06 -10.33
CA VAL A 151 4.14 4.58 -11.69
C VAL A 151 4.71 6.00 -11.61
N LYS A 152 5.89 6.22 -12.20
CA LYS A 152 6.69 7.45 -12.11
C LYS A 152 6.28 8.46 -13.19
N ASP A 153 5.07 9.00 -13.10
CA ASP A 153 4.57 10.09 -13.98
C ASP A 153 4.77 9.83 -15.48
N VAL A 154 4.43 8.62 -15.90
CA VAL A 154 4.46 8.20 -17.30
C VAL A 154 3.09 7.70 -17.73
N PHE A 155 2.79 7.77 -19.02
CA PHE A 155 1.58 7.19 -19.56
C PHE A 155 1.60 5.66 -19.45
N GLY A 156 0.44 5.07 -19.17
CA GLY A 156 0.27 3.63 -19.21
C GLY A 156 0.40 3.10 -20.64
N GLU A 157 0.82 1.84 -20.75
CA GLU A 157 0.96 1.13 -22.00
C GLU A 157 -0.01 -0.06 -22.08
N SER A 158 -0.24 -0.55 -23.28
CA SER A 158 -0.98 -1.80 -23.51
C SER A 158 -0.02 -2.98 -23.48
N GLY A 159 -0.39 -4.03 -22.77
CA GLY A 159 0.41 -5.25 -22.68
C GLY A 159 -0.15 -6.26 -21.67
N PRO A 160 0.46 -7.46 -21.58
CA PRO A 160 0.14 -8.43 -20.55
C PRO A 160 0.40 -7.82 -19.15
N ALA A 161 -0.58 -7.93 -18.26
CA ALA A 161 -0.55 -7.20 -16.99
C ALA A 161 0.68 -7.54 -16.11
N LYS A 162 1.11 -8.82 -16.07
CA LYS A 162 2.32 -9.21 -15.32
C LYS A 162 3.60 -8.60 -15.89
N GLU A 163 3.71 -8.49 -17.21
CA GLU A 163 4.85 -7.86 -17.85
C GLU A 163 4.88 -6.35 -17.58
N LEU A 164 3.70 -5.72 -17.55
CA LEU A 164 3.59 -4.31 -17.18
C LEU A 164 3.95 -4.06 -15.72
N LEU A 165 3.51 -4.93 -14.79
CA LEU A 165 3.94 -4.84 -13.39
C LEU A 165 5.46 -4.93 -13.26
N HIS A 166 6.09 -5.86 -13.95
CA HIS A 166 7.55 -5.97 -13.97
C HIS A 166 8.22 -4.73 -14.59
N LYS A 167 7.71 -4.27 -15.74
CA LYS A 167 8.23 -3.07 -16.43
C LYS A 167 8.17 -1.81 -15.56
N TYR A 168 7.09 -1.65 -14.79
CA TYR A 168 6.92 -0.50 -13.89
C TYR A 168 7.50 -0.74 -12.49
N GLU A 169 8.24 -1.81 -12.29
CA GLU A 169 8.87 -2.16 -11.00
C GLU A 169 7.84 -2.33 -9.86
N LEU A 170 6.67 -2.91 -10.19
CA LEU A 170 5.55 -3.12 -9.27
C LEU A 170 5.33 -4.58 -8.87
N ASP A 171 6.32 -5.44 -9.10
CA ASP A 171 6.34 -6.83 -8.67
C ASP A 171 7.26 -7.07 -7.46
N ALA A 172 7.11 -8.23 -6.84
CA ALA A 172 7.87 -8.58 -5.63
C ALA A 172 9.39 -8.57 -5.85
N VAL A 173 9.86 -8.92 -7.06
CA VAL A 173 11.29 -8.95 -7.41
C VAL A 173 11.88 -7.54 -7.38
N SER A 174 11.16 -6.59 -7.95
CA SER A 174 11.59 -5.19 -7.99
C SER A 174 11.70 -4.56 -6.60
N TYR A 175 10.85 -4.98 -5.65
CA TYR A 175 10.90 -4.45 -4.28
C TYR A 175 12.12 -4.94 -3.48
N THR A 176 12.75 -6.04 -3.88
CA THR A 176 13.99 -6.50 -3.24
C THR A 176 15.18 -5.57 -3.54
N HIS A 177 15.11 -4.75 -4.59
CA HIS A 177 16.10 -3.70 -4.85
C HIS A 177 16.09 -2.58 -3.82
N LEU A 178 15.11 -2.53 -2.91
CA LEU A 178 15.11 -1.63 -1.74
C LEU A 178 16.38 -1.79 -0.90
N ARG A 179 17.01 -2.98 -0.93
CA ARG A 179 18.32 -3.28 -0.31
C ARG A 179 19.45 -2.39 -0.83
N ALA A 180 19.48 -2.10 -2.14
CA ALA A 180 20.57 -1.32 -2.74
C ALA A 180 20.55 0.16 -2.29
N HIS A 181 19.39 0.68 -1.91
CA HIS A 181 19.26 2.04 -1.36
C HIS A 181 19.65 2.16 0.12
N GLU A 182 19.75 1.03 0.86
CA GLU A 182 20.11 1.03 2.27
C GLU A 182 21.63 1.00 2.47
N THR A 183 22.37 0.24 1.65
CA THR A 183 23.81 0.05 1.83
C THR A 183 24.67 1.17 1.27
N SER A 184 24.14 2.02 0.39
CA SER A 184 24.91 3.10 -0.26
C SER A 184 24.81 4.46 0.42
N GLN A 185 24.06 4.60 1.51
CA GLN A 185 23.87 5.87 2.21
C GLN A 185 24.31 5.87 3.69
N ASP A 186 24.83 4.75 4.20
CA ASP A 186 25.41 4.66 5.53
C ASP A 186 26.97 4.71 5.51
N LEU A 187 27.57 5.19 4.39
CA LEU A 187 29.03 5.44 4.26
C LEU A 187 29.29 6.95 4.10
#